data_57927a00745a20bfb53ae84450ecb508
#
_entry.id   57927a00745a20bfb53ae84450ecb508
#
_cell.length_a   1.000
_cell.length_b   1.000
_cell.length_c   1.000
_cell.angle_alpha   90.00
_cell.angle_beta   90.00
_cell.angle_gamma   90.00
#
_symmetry.space_group_name_H-M   'P 1'
#
loop_
_entity.id
_entity.type
_entity.pdbx_description
1 polymer ?
#
loop_
_entity_poly.entity_id
_entity_poly.type
_entity_poly.pdbx_seq_one_letter_code
_entity_poly.pdbx_strand_id
1 'polypeptide(L)'
;YCGASVDFVDIDPRSHNLSPAALEEKLQRAEREGRLPKLVMPVHLCGQPADLPAIYALSRRYGFHVVEDASHAIGATLGDGPIGDGRYSDATVFSFHPVKIITTAEGGLLSTQDDALAARLRLLRSHGMTREPAEMEGESEGGWYYEQVALGYNYRMTELQAALGLS
;
A
#
# COMPACT_ATOMS: atom_id res chain seq x y z
N TYR A 1 3.16 10.49 -9.88
CA TYR A 1 3.42 9.93 -11.21
C TYR A 1 2.14 9.47 -11.93
N CYS A 2 1.09 9.10 -11.17
CA CYS A 2 -0.18 8.63 -11.75
C CYS A 2 -1.18 9.73 -12.08
N GLY A 3 -0.82 11.00 -11.92
CA GLY A 3 -1.70 12.15 -12.21
C GLY A 3 -2.84 12.34 -11.18
N ALA A 4 -2.75 11.71 -10.03
CA ALA A 4 -3.73 11.87 -8.96
C ALA A 4 -3.62 13.26 -8.33
N SER A 5 -4.77 13.86 -7.99
CA SER A 5 -4.83 15.04 -7.12
C SER A 5 -4.64 14.62 -5.67
N VAL A 6 -3.84 15.38 -4.92
CA VAL A 6 -3.57 15.13 -3.50
C VAL A 6 -4.32 16.13 -2.64
N ASP A 7 -4.89 15.67 -1.53
CA ASP A 7 -5.50 16.48 -0.51
C ASP A 7 -5.12 15.93 0.89
N PHE A 8 -5.25 16.74 1.94
CA PHE A 8 -4.81 16.39 3.28
C PHE A 8 -5.96 16.43 4.28
N VAL A 9 -5.89 15.58 5.28
CA VAL A 9 -6.79 15.54 6.44
C VAL A 9 -5.97 15.87 7.68
N ASP A 10 -6.54 16.64 8.58
CA ASP A 10 -5.85 17.01 9.82
C ASP A 10 -5.70 15.83 10.77
N ILE A 11 -4.76 15.94 11.70
CA ILE A 11 -4.41 14.91 12.66
C ILE A 11 -5.23 15.03 13.95
N ASP A 12 -5.32 13.93 14.69
CA ASP A 12 -5.70 13.96 16.10
C ASP A 12 -4.49 14.44 16.93
N PRO A 13 -4.61 15.50 17.75
CA PRO A 13 -3.48 16.10 18.45
C PRO A 13 -2.85 15.21 19.54
N ARG A 14 -3.49 14.11 19.91
CA ARG A 14 -2.99 13.16 20.92
C ARG A 14 -2.18 12.03 20.30
N SER A 15 -2.66 11.50 19.17
CA SER A 15 -2.00 10.39 18.45
C SER A 15 -1.07 10.87 17.36
N HIS A 16 -1.26 12.11 16.86
CA HIS A 16 -0.60 12.70 15.71
C HIS A 16 -0.85 11.92 14.39
N ASN A 17 -1.77 10.97 14.41
CA ASN A 17 -2.23 10.26 13.24
C ASN A 17 -3.48 10.92 12.64
N LEU A 18 -3.83 10.55 11.42
CA LEU A 18 -5.03 11.04 10.72
C LEU A 18 -6.26 10.94 11.65
N SER A 19 -6.97 12.07 11.82
CA SER A 19 -8.19 12.15 12.64
C SER A 19 -9.39 11.57 11.86
N PRO A 20 -10.04 10.49 12.34
CA PRO A 20 -11.27 9.99 11.71
C PRO A 20 -12.40 11.02 11.67
N ALA A 21 -12.52 11.87 12.69
CA ALA A 21 -13.53 12.92 12.73
C ALA A 21 -13.29 13.99 11.65
N ALA A 22 -12.05 14.46 11.51
CA ALA A 22 -11.67 15.39 10.45
C ALA A 22 -11.83 14.77 9.05
N LEU A 23 -11.53 13.48 8.92
CA LEU A 23 -11.77 12.73 7.68
C LEU A 23 -13.26 12.69 7.35
N GLU A 24 -14.13 12.37 8.31
CA GLU A 24 -15.58 12.29 8.07
C GLU A 24 -16.15 13.65 7.65
N GLU A 25 -15.79 14.75 8.32
CA GLU A 25 -16.21 16.09 7.94
C GLU A 25 -15.81 16.43 6.48
N LYS A 26 -14.58 16.06 6.11
CA LYS A 26 -14.07 16.27 4.76
C LYS A 26 -14.79 15.41 3.73
N LEU A 27 -15.08 14.15 4.05
CA LEU A 27 -15.84 13.24 3.19
C LEU A 27 -17.27 13.72 2.96
N GLN A 28 -17.96 14.20 4.00
CA GLN A 28 -19.30 14.78 3.88
C GLN A 28 -19.33 16.01 2.94
N ARG A 29 -18.30 16.85 2.99
CA ARG A 29 -18.15 17.97 2.05
C ARG A 29 -17.87 17.47 0.63
N ALA A 30 -16.93 16.55 0.47
CA ALA A 30 -16.56 15.97 -0.81
C ALA A 30 -17.73 15.24 -1.49
N GLU A 31 -18.57 14.55 -0.72
CA GLU A 31 -19.78 13.90 -1.21
C GLU A 31 -20.77 14.91 -1.81
N ARG A 32 -21.04 16.01 -1.09
CA ARG A 32 -21.91 17.10 -1.62
C ARG A 32 -21.35 17.75 -2.89
N GLU A 33 -20.03 17.76 -3.04
CA GLU A 33 -19.34 18.33 -4.20
C GLU A 33 -19.09 17.31 -5.33
N GLY A 34 -19.50 16.05 -5.16
CA GLY A 34 -19.32 14.98 -6.15
C GLY A 34 -17.85 14.61 -6.41
N ARG A 35 -16.96 14.78 -5.40
CA ARG A 35 -15.51 14.55 -5.53
C ARG A 35 -14.93 13.72 -4.38
N LEU A 36 -15.62 12.64 -4.03
CA LEU A 36 -15.10 11.68 -3.06
C LEU A 36 -13.72 11.17 -3.48
N PRO A 37 -12.80 10.97 -2.53
CA PRO A 37 -11.49 10.39 -2.83
C PRO A 37 -11.64 8.94 -3.29
N LYS A 38 -10.73 8.48 -4.14
CA LYS A 38 -10.60 7.07 -4.49
C LYS A 38 -9.78 6.29 -3.46
N LEU A 39 -8.88 6.99 -2.76
CA LEU A 39 -7.92 6.40 -1.84
C LEU A 39 -7.70 7.34 -0.65
N VAL A 40 -7.59 6.75 0.55
CA VAL A 40 -7.10 7.40 1.77
C VAL A 40 -5.88 6.64 2.27
N MET A 41 -4.83 7.37 2.63
CA MET A 41 -3.57 6.80 3.12
C MET A 41 -3.30 7.27 4.56
N PRO A 42 -3.74 6.50 5.58
CA PRO A 42 -3.35 6.76 6.96
C PRO A 42 -1.89 6.37 7.18
N VAL A 43 -1.17 7.20 7.94
CA VAL A 43 0.21 6.93 8.37
C VAL A 43 0.19 6.43 9.81
N HIS A 44 1.00 5.43 10.14
CA HIS A 44 1.24 4.96 11.51
C HIS A 44 2.48 5.67 12.07
N LEU A 45 2.32 6.93 12.45
CA LEU A 45 3.44 7.78 12.85
C LEU A 45 4.16 7.21 14.08
N CYS A 46 5.49 7.12 13.98
CA CYS A 46 6.36 6.58 15.05
C CYS A 46 5.97 5.16 15.54
N GLY A 47 5.30 4.38 14.68
CA GLY A 47 4.86 3.02 15.02
C GLY A 47 3.52 2.97 15.79
N GLN A 48 2.93 4.12 16.11
CA GLN A 48 1.58 4.17 16.69
C GLN A 48 0.53 3.91 15.60
N PRO A 49 -0.27 2.83 15.69
CA PRO A 49 -1.33 2.60 14.71
C PRO A 49 -2.35 3.74 14.66
N ALA A 50 -2.75 4.14 13.46
CA ALA A 50 -3.91 4.99 13.25
C ALA A 50 -5.20 4.25 13.69
N ASP A 51 -6.29 4.97 13.89
CA ASP A 51 -7.59 4.37 14.19
C ASP A 51 -8.17 3.72 12.93
N LEU A 52 -7.58 2.58 12.54
CA LEU A 52 -7.96 1.86 11.33
C LEU A 52 -9.41 1.38 11.36
N PRO A 53 -9.99 0.88 12.48
CA PRO A 53 -11.40 0.51 12.53
C PRO A 53 -12.34 1.64 12.14
N ALA A 54 -12.10 2.86 12.66
CA ALA A 54 -12.91 4.02 12.32
C ALA A 54 -12.73 4.45 10.86
N ILE A 55 -11.49 4.47 10.37
CA ILE A 55 -11.17 4.80 8.96
C ILE A 55 -11.80 3.77 8.01
N TYR A 56 -11.72 2.48 8.35
CA TYR A 56 -12.34 1.40 7.57
C TYR A 56 -13.86 1.52 7.52
N ALA A 57 -14.52 1.85 8.64
CA ALA A 57 -15.95 2.09 8.65
C ALA A 57 -16.35 3.23 7.68
N LEU A 58 -15.55 4.31 7.65
CA LEU A 58 -15.72 5.38 6.68
C LEU A 58 -15.48 4.92 5.24
N SER A 59 -14.48 4.09 4.99
CA SER A 59 -14.22 3.56 3.64
C SER A 59 -15.39 2.73 3.11
N ARG A 60 -16.01 1.95 3.97
CA ARG A 60 -17.21 1.15 3.60
C ARG A 60 -18.43 2.02 3.32
N ARG A 61 -18.56 3.15 4.00
CA ARG A 61 -19.66 4.09 3.82
C ARG A 61 -19.51 4.95 2.56
N TYR A 62 -18.30 5.45 2.29
CA TYR A 62 -18.03 6.42 1.22
C TYR A 62 -17.38 5.81 -0.03
N GLY A 63 -17.01 4.53 -0.01
CA GLY A 63 -16.54 3.78 -1.18
C GLY A 63 -15.10 4.10 -1.63
N PHE A 64 -14.19 4.43 -0.71
CA PHE A 64 -12.79 4.63 -1.00
C PHE A 64 -11.92 3.45 -0.54
N HIS A 65 -10.76 3.29 -1.16
CA HIS A 65 -9.73 2.32 -0.76
C HIS A 65 -8.87 2.85 0.37
N VAL A 66 -8.37 1.95 1.22
CA VAL A 66 -7.43 2.27 2.30
C VAL A 66 -6.08 1.63 2.00
N VAL A 67 -5.02 2.46 1.94
CA VAL A 67 -3.62 1.98 1.86
C VAL A 67 -2.87 2.52 3.08
N GLU A 68 -2.41 1.62 3.95
CA GLU A 68 -1.67 1.98 5.14
C GLU A 68 -0.22 2.36 4.79
N ASP A 69 0.25 3.51 5.27
CA ASP A 69 1.68 3.80 5.34
C ASP A 69 2.22 3.33 6.70
N ALA A 70 2.76 2.12 6.71
CA ALA A 70 3.36 1.47 7.86
C ALA A 70 4.89 1.58 7.87
N SER A 71 5.45 2.61 7.23
CA SER A 71 6.90 2.83 7.13
C SER A 71 7.61 2.92 8.50
N HIS A 72 6.86 3.18 9.58
CA HIS A 72 7.36 3.23 10.95
C HIS A 72 6.79 2.12 11.84
N ALA A 73 5.99 1.19 11.30
CA ALA A 73 5.13 0.34 12.12
C ALA A 73 5.35 -1.18 11.90
N ILE A 74 6.52 -1.58 11.38
CA ILE A 74 6.83 -3.02 11.32
C ILE A 74 6.88 -3.59 12.74
N GLY A 75 6.16 -4.70 12.97
CA GLY A 75 6.03 -5.34 14.28
C GLY A 75 5.02 -4.68 15.22
N ALA A 76 4.41 -3.54 14.83
CA ALA A 76 3.32 -2.94 15.61
C ALA A 76 2.04 -3.79 15.52
N THR A 77 1.19 -3.69 16.55
CA THR A 77 -0.10 -4.39 16.62
C THR A 77 -1.26 -3.44 16.86
N LEU A 78 -2.43 -3.77 16.33
CA LEU A 78 -3.69 -3.11 16.60
C LEU A 78 -4.69 -4.13 17.12
N GLY A 79 -5.04 -4.03 18.41
CA GLY A 79 -5.78 -5.08 19.09
C GLY A 79 -4.98 -6.38 19.16
N ASP A 80 -5.55 -7.45 18.60
CA ASP A 80 -4.98 -8.80 18.58
C ASP A 80 -4.23 -9.16 17.29
N GLY A 81 -4.11 -8.21 16.34
CA GLY A 81 -3.47 -8.46 15.06
C GLY A 81 -2.32 -7.51 14.73
N PRO A 82 -1.35 -7.98 13.91
CA PRO A 82 -0.25 -7.15 13.46
C PRO A 82 -0.72 -6.11 12.43
N ILE A 83 -0.05 -4.96 12.38
CA ILE A 83 -0.19 -4.03 11.26
C ILE A 83 0.26 -4.75 9.97
N GLY A 84 -0.52 -4.60 8.91
CA GLY A 84 -0.29 -5.26 7.62
C GLY A 84 -1.04 -6.58 7.42
N ASP A 85 -1.90 -6.98 8.36
CA ASP A 85 -2.76 -8.17 8.23
C ASP A 85 -3.94 -8.01 7.25
N GLY A 86 -4.17 -6.79 6.77
CA GLY A 86 -5.21 -6.49 5.77
C GLY A 86 -6.65 -6.49 6.29
N ARG A 87 -6.87 -6.49 7.62
CA ARG A 87 -8.23 -6.46 8.18
C ARG A 87 -8.99 -5.17 7.93
N TYR A 88 -8.27 -4.06 7.83
CA TYR A 88 -8.83 -2.72 7.73
C TYR A 88 -8.34 -1.93 6.53
N SER A 89 -7.61 -2.58 5.62
CA SER A 89 -7.02 -1.94 4.45
C SER A 89 -6.97 -2.86 3.25
N ASP A 90 -6.87 -2.27 2.06
CA ASP A 90 -6.66 -3.00 0.81
C ASP A 90 -5.18 -3.38 0.64
N ALA A 91 -4.28 -2.56 1.18
CA ALA A 91 -2.85 -2.81 1.16
C ALA A 91 -2.12 -2.05 2.27
N THR A 92 -0.95 -2.53 2.67
CA THR A 92 -0.07 -1.90 3.65
C THR A 92 1.35 -1.82 3.10
N VAL A 93 1.97 -0.64 3.20
CA VAL A 93 3.35 -0.38 2.75
C VAL A 93 4.28 -0.30 3.93
N PHE A 94 5.38 -1.04 3.87
CA PHE A 94 6.50 -0.99 4.82
C PHE A 94 7.76 -0.46 4.14
N SER A 95 8.61 0.20 4.91
CA SER A 95 9.89 0.74 4.46
C SER A 95 11.06 0.04 5.15
N PHE A 96 12.08 -0.30 4.36
CA PHE A 96 13.36 -0.84 4.83
C PHE A 96 14.53 0.12 4.52
N HIS A 97 14.22 1.42 4.41
CA HIS A 97 15.23 2.48 4.31
C HIS A 97 16.17 2.45 5.52
N PRO A 98 17.43 2.92 5.42
CA PRO A 98 18.45 2.84 6.48
C PRO A 98 18.05 3.34 7.88
N VAL A 99 17.14 4.34 7.96
CA VAL A 99 16.68 4.91 9.23
C VAL A 99 15.54 4.16 9.90
N LYS A 100 15.01 3.09 9.27
CA LYS A 100 13.85 2.36 9.76
C LYS A 100 14.23 1.31 10.83
N ILE A 101 13.24 0.72 11.46
CA ILE A 101 13.38 -0.31 12.52
C ILE A 101 14.16 -1.51 12.02
N ILE A 102 13.88 -1.94 10.78
CA ILE A 102 14.65 -2.94 10.03
C ILE A 102 15.09 -2.27 8.72
N THR A 103 16.31 -2.55 8.29
CA THR A 103 16.82 -2.00 7.03
C THR A 103 17.37 -3.08 6.12
N THR A 104 17.20 -2.87 4.81
CA THR A 104 17.86 -3.63 3.74
C THR A 104 18.82 -2.73 2.93
N ALA A 105 19.40 -1.71 3.55
CA ALA A 105 20.07 -0.55 2.96
C ALA A 105 19.06 0.34 2.20
N GLU A 106 18.39 -0.19 1.21
CA GLU A 106 17.19 0.35 0.57
C GLU A 106 16.21 -0.79 0.33
N GLY A 107 14.93 -0.52 0.51
CA GLY A 107 13.90 -1.53 0.29
C GLY A 107 12.54 -1.13 0.83
N GLY A 108 11.56 -1.94 0.49
CA GLY A 108 10.18 -1.84 0.97
C GLY A 108 9.40 -3.10 0.64
N LEU A 109 8.25 -3.21 1.27
CA LEU A 109 7.32 -4.31 1.08
C LEU A 109 5.91 -3.76 1.03
N LEU A 110 5.08 -4.34 0.19
CA LEU A 110 3.64 -4.13 0.19
C LEU A 110 2.96 -5.46 0.49
N SER A 111 2.09 -5.48 1.51
CA SER A 111 1.23 -6.62 1.84
C SER A 111 -0.21 -6.34 1.44
N THR A 112 -0.93 -7.38 1.01
CA THR A 112 -2.36 -7.35 0.70
C THR A 112 -2.96 -8.74 0.83
N GLN A 113 -4.27 -8.82 1.11
CA GLN A 113 -5.05 -10.05 1.10
C GLN A 113 -5.76 -10.28 -0.24
N ASP A 114 -5.67 -9.32 -1.17
CA ASP A 114 -6.25 -9.42 -2.51
C ASP A 114 -5.23 -10.06 -3.48
N ASP A 115 -5.50 -11.30 -3.89
CA ASP A 115 -4.63 -12.05 -4.80
C ASP A 115 -4.50 -11.38 -6.18
N ALA A 116 -5.56 -10.74 -6.69
CA ALA A 116 -5.51 -10.04 -7.97
C ALA A 116 -4.64 -8.78 -7.89
N LEU A 117 -4.76 -8.01 -6.80
CA LEU A 117 -3.88 -6.88 -6.52
C LEU A 117 -2.43 -7.36 -6.35
N ALA A 118 -2.18 -8.44 -5.61
CA ALA A 118 -0.85 -9.01 -5.42
C ALA A 118 -0.20 -9.43 -6.74
N ALA A 119 -0.94 -10.09 -7.63
CA ALA A 119 -0.47 -10.46 -8.97
C ALA A 119 -0.12 -9.22 -9.79
N ARG A 120 -0.98 -8.21 -9.81
CA ARG A 120 -0.74 -6.96 -10.53
C ARG A 120 0.49 -6.21 -10.01
N LEU A 121 0.70 -6.17 -8.69
CA LEU A 121 1.87 -5.54 -8.07
C LEU A 121 3.16 -6.27 -8.43
N ARG A 122 3.17 -7.61 -8.44
CA ARG A 122 4.32 -8.41 -8.86
C ARG A 122 4.70 -8.13 -10.32
N LEU A 123 3.70 -8.03 -11.20
CA LEU A 123 3.89 -7.67 -12.61
C LEU A 123 4.51 -6.27 -12.73
N LEU A 124 3.90 -5.26 -12.12
CA LEU A 124 4.36 -3.86 -12.21
C LEU A 124 5.74 -3.65 -11.57
N ARG A 125 6.08 -4.36 -10.49
CA ARG A 125 7.40 -4.35 -9.86
C ARG A 125 8.51 -4.83 -10.79
N SER A 126 8.17 -5.62 -11.82
CA SER A 126 9.10 -6.28 -12.75
C SER A 126 8.88 -5.83 -14.19
N HIS A 127 8.87 -4.51 -14.42
CA HIS A 127 8.73 -3.88 -15.73
C HIS A 127 7.39 -4.13 -16.45
N GLY A 128 6.39 -4.73 -15.79
CA GLY A 128 5.17 -5.18 -16.45
C GLY A 128 5.39 -6.36 -17.40
N MET A 129 6.43 -7.18 -17.14
CA MET A 129 6.77 -8.34 -17.96
C MET A 129 6.21 -9.62 -17.36
N THR A 130 5.65 -10.46 -18.21
CA THR A 130 5.17 -11.80 -17.85
C THR A 130 5.82 -12.89 -18.68
N ARG A 131 5.92 -14.10 -18.11
CA ARG A 131 6.25 -15.35 -18.79
C ARG A 131 5.09 -16.34 -18.75
N GLU A 132 3.98 -15.96 -18.11
CA GLU A 132 2.80 -16.81 -18.02
C GLU A 132 2.04 -16.76 -19.34
N PRO A 133 1.90 -17.88 -20.08
CA PRO A 133 1.24 -17.89 -21.38
C PRO A 133 -0.19 -17.35 -21.36
N ALA A 134 -0.92 -17.54 -20.25
CA ALA A 134 -2.28 -17.04 -20.08
C ALA A 134 -2.38 -15.51 -19.97
N GLU A 135 -1.27 -14.83 -19.70
CA GLU A 135 -1.18 -13.36 -19.58
C GLU A 135 -0.57 -12.69 -20.81
N MET A 136 -0.06 -13.48 -21.76
CA MET A 136 0.55 -12.99 -23.00
C MET A 136 -0.52 -12.62 -24.02
N GLU A 137 -0.22 -11.65 -24.88
CA GLU A 137 -1.06 -11.28 -26.03
C GLU A 137 -0.79 -12.19 -27.23
N GLY A 138 0.42 -12.71 -27.37
CA GLY A 138 0.88 -13.63 -28.43
C GLY A 138 1.09 -15.06 -27.96
N GLU A 139 1.46 -15.94 -28.91
CA GLU A 139 1.87 -17.30 -28.60
C GLU A 139 3.31 -17.32 -28.06
N SER A 140 3.57 -18.13 -27.02
CA SER A 140 4.92 -18.28 -26.47
C SER A 140 5.83 -19.03 -27.45
N GLU A 141 6.94 -18.43 -27.82
CA GLU A 141 7.96 -19.02 -28.71
C GLU A 141 8.94 -19.96 -27.98
N GLY A 142 8.71 -20.25 -26.69
CA GLY A 142 9.53 -21.15 -25.87
C GLY A 142 9.83 -20.60 -24.49
N GLY A 143 10.56 -21.37 -23.69
CA GLY A 143 10.83 -21.04 -22.27
C GLY A 143 11.66 -19.76 -22.03
N TRP A 144 12.28 -19.20 -23.05
CA TRP A 144 13.01 -17.94 -22.99
C TRP A 144 12.12 -16.72 -23.28
N TYR A 145 10.95 -16.93 -23.89
CA TYR A 145 10.05 -15.88 -24.34
C TYR A 145 9.35 -15.19 -23.15
N TYR A 146 9.13 -13.91 -23.26
CA TYR A 146 8.36 -13.10 -22.33
C TYR A 146 7.77 -11.88 -23.06
N GLU A 147 6.72 -11.32 -22.53
CA GLU A 147 6.10 -10.10 -23.05
C GLU A 147 6.01 -9.01 -21.99
N GLN A 148 6.11 -7.76 -22.43
CA GLN A 148 5.77 -6.60 -21.62
C GLN A 148 4.31 -6.23 -21.87
N VAL A 149 3.41 -6.65 -20.98
CA VAL A 149 1.96 -6.44 -21.10
C VAL A 149 1.47 -5.20 -20.35
N ALA A 150 2.35 -4.52 -19.63
CA ALA A 150 2.04 -3.29 -18.90
C ALA A 150 3.27 -2.41 -18.73
N LEU A 151 3.05 -1.10 -18.51
CA LEU A 151 4.12 -0.21 -18.09
C LEU A 151 4.39 -0.44 -16.60
N GLY A 152 5.56 -0.99 -16.28
CA GLY A 152 6.05 -1.20 -14.93
C GLY A 152 7.45 -0.64 -14.73
N TYR A 153 8.00 -0.86 -13.52
CA TYR A 153 9.31 -0.35 -13.12
C TYR A 153 10.23 -1.49 -12.66
N ASN A 154 11.51 -1.21 -12.49
CA ASN A 154 12.40 -2.10 -11.77
C ASN A 154 12.35 -1.77 -10.27
N TYR A 155 11.38 -2.34 -9.58
CA TYR A 155 11.19 -2.16 -8.14
C TYR A 155 11.45 -3.47 -7.37
N ARG A 156 12.30 -4.32 -7.93
CA ARG A 156 12.72 -5.56 -7.27
C ARG A 156 13.78 -5.29 -6.21
N MET A 157 13.62 -5.90 -5.05
CA MET A 157 14.69 -6.02 -4.06
C MET A 157 15.78 -6.95 -4.61
N THR A 158 17.04 -6.61 -4.44
CA THR A 158 18.17 -7.51 -4.80
C THR A 158 18.34 -8.60 -3.75
N GLU A 159 19.02 -9.72 -4.14
CA GLU A 159 19.33 -10.82 -3.21
C GLU A 159 20.21 -10.35 -2.05
N LEU A 160 21.11 -9.38 -2.28
CA LEU A 160 21.92 -8.78 -1.23
C LEU A 160 21.09 -8.03 -0.20
N GLN A 161 20.12 -7.23 -0.66
CA GLN A 161 19.19 -6.53 0.21
C GLN A 161 18.29 -7.50 0.97
N ALA A 162 17.77 -8.54 0.30
CA ALA A 162 16.95 -9.57 0.92
C ALA A 162 17.73 -10.33 2.00
N ALA A 163 18.98 -10.70 1.73
CA ALA A 163 19.86 -11.37 2.69
C ALA A 163 20.13 -10.49 3.92
N LEU A 164 20.35 -9.18 3.73
CA LEU A 164 20.51 -8.25 4.84
C LEU A 164 19.26 -8.17 5.71
N GLY A 165 18.07 -8.17 5.10
CA GLY A 165 16.79 -8.11 5.84
C GLY A 165 16.45 -9.39 6.59
N LEU A 166 17.11 -10.53 6.26
CA LEU A 166 16.94 -11.82 6.94
C LEU A 166 17.95 -12.03 8.09
N SER A 167 19.00 -11.22 8.17
CA SER A 167 20.05 -11.32 9.20
C SER A 167 19.65 -10.62 10.50
#